data_797073ecba55742fedf069f7e87ff142
#
_entry.id   797073ecba55742fedf069f7e87ff142
#
_cell.length_a   1.000
_cell.length_b   1.000
_cell.length_c   1.000
_cell.angle_alpha   90.00
_cell.angle_beta   90.00
_cell.angle_gamma   90.00
#
_symmetry.space_group_name_H-M   'P 1'
#
loop_
_entity.id
_entity.type
_entity.pdbx_description
1 polymer ?
#
loop_
_entity_poly.entity_id
_entity_poly.type
_entity_poly.pdbx_seq_one_letter_code
_entity_poly.pdbx_strand_id
1 'polypeptide(L)'
;MLVSDFHYELPAESIAQEPLADRAGSCLLHVIKADQNRQLEPDQTASRQKWEDLTFREFPDLLRADDLLVVNNTRVFPARLFGRRSGQRAQPLSPHNPAAGDFLRGRVEVLLTRQIADDPNEWECLVRPGRKIGVGEKLYFSRVENGPPRGTAEGERREVEGHLEAGPTELEAEVTQRGSFGERRIRFAPGSDFFARIERIGHMPLPPYIDRDDLATDRERYQTIYAQTAESMARSVAAPTAGLHFTSEILARIRERGIEIAEITLHVGLGTFQPVRVEKVEDHKLHREWYEISAEAAQAINRAKAEKRRVVAVGTTTVRTLEYAAGLAAQRDGEGRVEAGRGEAEIFIYPGYRFRIVDALLTNFHLPQSTLLMLVCAFGGSELVMDAYRHAVKAGYRFYSYGDCMLIERD
;
A
#
# COMPACT_ATOMS: atom_id res chain seq x y z
N MET A 1 5.29 22.93 9.41
CA MET A 1 5.75 21.66 10.02
C MET A 1 6.86 21.09 9.16
N LEU A 2 7.93 20.56 9.76
CA LEU A 2 9.03 19.99 8.97
C LEU A 2 8.86 18.49 8.82
N VAL A 3 9.26 17.95 7.67
CA VAL A 3 9.29 16.50 7.42
C VAL A 3 10.23 15.80 8.41
N SER A 4 11.32 16.48 8.81
CA SER A 4 12.26 16.01 9.83
C SER A 4 11.64 15.79 11.22
N ASP A 5 10.52 16.45 11.53
CA ASP A 5 9.82 16.27 12.82
C ASP A 5 9.30 14.83 13.02
N PHE A 6 9.18 14.08 11.89
CA PHE A 6 8.74 12.68 11.86
C PHE A 6 9.91 11.69 11.71
N HIS A 7 11.10 12.09 12.13
CA HIS A 7 12.27 11.23 12.08
C HIS A 7 12.35 10.34 13.33
N TYR A 8 12.69 9.08 13.12
CA TYR A 8 13.14 8.13 14.14
C TYR A 8 14.17 7.18 13.52
N GLU A 9 15.03 6.63 14.34
CA GLU A 9 16.02 5.64 13.89
C GLU A 9 15.35 4.29 13.71
N LEU A 10 15.45 3.74 12.49
CA LEU A 10 14.93 2.42 12.14
C LEU A 10 16.09 1.55 11.65
N PRO A 11 16.50 0.51 12.41
CA PRO A 11 17.48 -0.44 11.95
C PRO A 11 17.00 -1.20 10.70
N ALA A 12 17.87 -1.41 9.73
CA ALA A 12 17.50 -2.08 8.48
C ALA A 12 16.96 -3.51 8.70
N GLU A 13 17.50 -4.20 9.69
CA GLU A 13 17.08 -5.54 10.12
C GLU A 13 15.66 -5.60 10.69
N SER A 14 15.11 -4.47 11.14
CA SER A 14 13.72 -4.39 11.60
C SER A 14 12.71 -4.42 10.45
N ILE A 15 13.16 -4.22 9.20
CA ILE A 15 12.29 -4.24 8.02
C ILE A 15 12.00 -5.69 7.62
N ALA A 16 10.75 -6.12 7.77
CA ALA A 16 10.34 -7.49 7.48
C ALA A 16 10.45 -7.79 5.98
N GLN A 17 11.29 -8.76 5.62
CA GLN A 17 11.47 -9.21 4.24
C GLN A 17 10.49 -10.31 3.85
N GLU A 18 9.97 -11.07 4.82
CA GLU A 18 9.06 -12.19 4.64
C GLU A 18 7.89 -12.13 5.62
N PRO A 19 6.69 -12.61 5.23
CA PRO A 19 5.58 -12.74 6.14
C PRO A 19 5.85 -13.83 7.19
N LEU A 20 5.28 -13.67 8.38
CA LEU A 20 5.25 -14.75 9.37
C LEU A 20 4.48 -15.95 8.80
N ALA A 21 4.85 -17.17 9.18
CA ALA A 21 4.11 -18.37 8.79
C ALA A 21 2.64 -18.29 9.22
N ASP A 22 2.40 -17.84 10.46
CA ASP A 22 1.07 -17.53 10.98
C ASP A 22 0.81 -16.03 10.91
N ARG A 23 -0.22 -15.61 10.16
CA ARG A 23 -0.62 -14.20 10.01
C ARG A 23 -0.99 -13.56 11.33
N ALA A 24 -1.72 -14.29 12.20
CA ALA A 24 -2.20 -13.80 13.48
C ALA A 24 -1.12 -13.80 14.59
N GLY A 25 0.07 -14.34 14.29
CA GLY A 25 1.20 -14.36 15.22
C GLY A 25 2.02 -13.06 15.24
N SER A 26 1.66 -12.04 14.46
CA SER A 26 2.33 -10.72 14.50
C SER A 26 2.10 -10.02 15.84
N CYS A 27 3.08 -9.23 16.28
CA CYS A 27 2.92 -8.37 17.44
C CYS A 27 1.90 -7.25 17.14
N LEU A 28 1.13 -6.91 18.16
CA LEU A 28 0.15 -5.81 18.13
C LEU A 28 0.46 -4.85 19.28
N LEU A 29 0.83 -3.62 18.95
CA LEU A 29 0.99 -2.57 19.93
C LEU A 29 -0.35 -1.85 20.11
N HIS A 30 -1.01 -2.05 21.23
CA HIS A 30 -2.23 -1.31 21.58
C HIS A 30 -1.84 0.01 22.25
N VAL A 31 -2.04 1.12 21.56
CA VAL A 31 -1.72 2.47 22.03
C VAL A 31 -2.95 3.07 22.71
N ILE A 32 -2.82 3.27 24.02
CA ILE A 32 -3.90 3.74 24.88
C ILE A 32 -3.70 5.24 25.14
N LYS A 33 -4.62 6.06 24.67
CA LYS A 33 -4.60 7.47 24.99
C LYS A 33 -5.08 7.67 26.42
N ALA A 34 -4.30 8.39 27.22
CA ALA A 34 -4.67 8.68 28.60
C ALA A 34 -5.94 9.55 28.63
N ASP A 35 -7.00 9.05 29.24
CA ASP A 35 -8.22 9.81 29.51
C ASP A 35 -7.89 11.03 30.37
N GLN A 36 -7.88 12.23 29.78
CA GLN A 36 -7.56 13.50 30.46
C GLN A 36 -8.64 13.91 31.46
N ASN A 37 -9.84 13.28 31.43
CA ASN A 37 -10.98 13.64 32.25
C ASN A 37 -11.13 12.80 33.54
N ARG A 38 -10.31 11.77 33.76
CA ARG A 38 -10.31 11.07 35.05
C ARG A 38 -9.55 11.87 36.07
N GLN A 39 -10.29 12.52 36.99
CA GLN A 39 -9.73 13.09 38.23
C GLN A 39 -9.01 11.97 39.01
N LEU A 40 -7.70 12.08 39.11
CA LEU A 40 -6.86 11.12 39.81
C LEU A 40 -6.85 11.43 41.29
N GLU A 41 -7.01 10.42 42.11
CA GLU A 41 -6.58 10.47 43.53
C GLU A 41 -5.05 10.72 43.57
N PRO A 42 -4.55 11.56 44.50
CA PRO A 42 -3.16 12.04 44.51
C PRO A 42 -2.07 10.96 44.67
N ASP A 43 -2.43 9.72 44.95
CA ASP A 43 -1.48 8.64 45.29
C ASP A 43 -1.21 7.66 44.12
N GLN A 44 -1.74 7.92 42.91
CA GLN A 44 -1.53 7.06 41.72
C GLN A 44 -0.61 7.72 40.69
N THR A 45 0.55 8.17 41.10
CA THR A 45 1.65 8.61 40.20
C THR A 45 2.45 7.46 39.61
N ALA A 46 1.97 6.21 39.69
CA ALA A 46 2.51 5.11 38.88
C ALA A 46 2.33 5.46 37.40
N SER A 47 3.42 5.46 36.65
CA SER A 47 3.50 5.75 35.20
C SER A 47 2.34 5.06 34.46
N ARG A 48 1.35 5.85 33.99
CA ARG A 48 0.27 5.29 33.15
C ARG A 48 0.92 4.61 31.96
N GLN A 49 0.67 3.33 31.83
CA GLN A 49 1.09 2.56 30.69
C GLN A 49 0.44 3.18 29.45
N LYS A 50 1.26 3.73 28.55
CA LYS A 50 0.80 4.40 27.32
C LYS A 50 0.42 3.39 26.23
N TRP A 51 0.83 2.13 26.36
CA TRP A 51 0.59 1.04 25.41
C TRP A 51 0.71 -0.33 26.08
N GLU A 52 0.18 -1.34 25.40
CA GLU A 52 0.29 -2.76 25.73
C GLU A 52 0.89 -3.52 24.56
N ASP A 53 1.87 -4.39 24.85
CA ASP A 53 2.46 -5.30 23.87
C ASP A 53 1.64 -6.60 23.86
N LEU A 54 0.95 -6.86 22.74
CA LEU A 54 0.03 -7.96 22.52
C LEU A 54 0.40 -8.74 21.26
N THR A 55 -0.36 -9.78 20.96
CA THR A 55 -0.36 -10.44 19.65
C THR A 55 -1.63 -10.11 18.89
N PHE A 56 -1.59 -10.19 17.55
CA PHE A 56 -2.79 -9.90 16.74
C PHE A 56 -3.95 -10.86 17.03
N ARG A 57 -3.68 -12.02 17.61
CA ARG A 57 -4.73 -12.96 18.06
C ARG A 57 -5.67 -12.36 19.09
N GLU A 58 -5.20 -11.35 19.83
CA GLU A 58 -5.96 -10.65 20.87
C GLU A 58 -6.75 -9.47 20.31
N PHE A 59 -6.54 -9.09 19.04
CA PHE A 59 -7.23 -7.96 18.40
C PHE A 59 -8.76 -8.02 18.54
N PRO A 60 -9.44 -9.18 18.35
CA PRO A 60 -10.91 -9.24 18.55
C PRO A 60 -11.35 -8.83 19.95
N ASP A 61 -10.51 -9.02 20.97
CA ASP A 61 -10.86 -8.72 22.37
C ASP A 61 -10.77 -7.22 22.68
N LEU A 62 -10.02 -6.46 21.87
CA LEU A 62 -9.90 -4.99 21.95
C LEU A 62 -11.08 -4.27 21.28
N LEU A 63 -11.85 -4.97 20.45
CA LEU A 63 -13.04 -4.43 19.82
C LEU A 63 -14.23 -4.43 20.79
N ARG A 64 -15.09 -3.42 20.70
CA ARG A 64 -16.35 -3.32 21.43
C ARG A 64 -17.46 -4.03 20.65
N ALA A 65 -18.46 -4.56 21.33
CA ALA A 65 -19.56 -5.30 20.69
C ALA A 65 -20.35 -4.45 19.66
N ASP A 66 -20.34 -3.14 19.82
CA ASP A 66 -21.02 -2.17 18.96
C ASP A 66 -20.11 -1.51 17.92
N ASP A 67 -18.84 -1.90 17.80
CA ASP A 67 -17.93 -1.36 16.79
C ASP A 67 -18.41 -1.66 15.36
N LEU A 68 -18.04 -0.78 14.43
CA LEU A 68 -18.05 -1.04 13.01
C LEU A 68 -16.61 -1.16 12.51
N LEU A 69 -16.21 -2.34 12.05
CA LEU A 69 -14.91 -2.58 11.44
C LEU A 69 -14.99 -2.30 9.94
N VAL A 70 -14.16 -1.37 9.42
CA VAL A 70 -14.11 -1.05 7.99
C VAL A 70 -12.81 -1.52 7.38
N VAL A 71 -12.91 -2.36 6.34
CA VAL A 71 -11.77 -2.99 5.67
C VAL A 71 -11.71 -2.62 4.19
N ASN A 72 -10.50 -2.63 3.62
CA ASN A 72 -10.29 -2.46 2.18
C ASN A 72 -10.15 -3.85 1.52
N ASN A 73 -11.12 -4.21 0.69
CA ASN A 73 -11.22 -5.52 0.03
C ASN A 73 -10.53 -5.58 -1.34
N THR A 74 -9.71 -4.60 -1.68
CA THR A 74 -9.01 -4.60 -2.97
C THR A 74 -8.12 -5.82 -3.13
N ARG A 75 -7.99 -6.29 -4.40
CA ARG A 75 -7.11 -7.38 -4.79
C ARG A 75 -5.86 -6.84 -5.50
N VAL A 76 -4.70 -7.32 -5.10
CA VAL A 76 -3.45 -7.06 -5.81
C VAL A 76 -3.32 -8.04 -6.97
N PHE A 77 -3.00 -7.52 -8.16
CA PHE A 77 -2.68 -8.35 -9.31
C PHE A 77 -1.17 -8.38 -9.58
N PRO A 78 -0.64 -9.36 -10.31
CA PRO A 78 0.79 -9.47 -10.60
C PRO A 78 1.22 -8.43 -11.64
N ALA A 79 1.21 -7.18 -11.23
CA ALA A 79 1.35 -5.98 -12.06
C ALA A 79 2.77 -5.73 -12.59
N ARG A 80 3.76 -6.48 -12.12
CA ARG A 80 5.15 -6.31 -12.54
C ARG A 80 5.49 -7.25 -13.68
N LEU A 81 5.87 -6.69 -14.80
CA LEU A 81 6.21 -7.42 -16.02
C LEU A 81 7.69 -7.29 -16.34
N PHE A 82 8.28 -8.36 -16.77
CA PHE A 82 9.64 -8.37 -17.31
C PHE A 82 9.64 -8.71 -18.79
N GLY A 83 10.46 -7.99 -19.54
CA GLY A 83 10.50 -8.15 -20.98
C GLY A 83 11.75 -7.55 -21.60
N ARG A 84 11.69 -7.40 -22.90
CA ARG A 84 12.73 -6.80 -23.76
C ARG A 84 12.12 -5.70 -24.63
N ARG A 85 12.98 -4.82 -25.14
CA ARG A 85 12.57 -3.77 -26.07
C ARG A 85 13.01 -4.10 -27.50
N SER A 86 12.31 -3.56 -28.51
CA SER A 86 12.67 -3.71 -29.91
C SER A 86 13.96 -3.00 -30.31
N GLY A 87 14.28 -1.90 -29.63
CA GLY A 87 15.45 -1.07 -29.95
C GLY A 87 15.30 -0.22 -31.19
N GLN A 88 14.10 0.04 -31.67
CA GLN A 88 13.85 0.83 -32.89
C GLN A 88 14.47 2.23 -32.88
N ARG A 89 14.82 2.75 -31.72
CA ARG A 89 15.50 4.03 -31.53
C ARG A 89 16.94 3.91 -31.00
N ALA A 90 17.47 2.68 -30.90
CA ALA A 90 18.89 2.52 -30.64
C ALA A 90 19.67 3.00 -31.86
N GLN A 91 20.80 3.69 -31.63
CA GLN A 91 21.71 4.02 -32.72
C GLN A 91 22.03 2.74 -33.50
N PRO A 92 22.13 2.80 -34.85
CA PRO A 92 22.50 1.64 -35.66
C PRO A 92 23.74 0.98 -35.05
N LEU A 93 23.74 -0.34 -35.01
CA LEU A 93 24.88 -1.11 -34.55
C LEU A 93 26.09 -0.70 -35.37
N SER A 94 27.06 -0.02 -34.76
CA SER A 94 28.31 0.28 -35.42
C SER A 94 29.13 -1.01 -35.47
N PRO A 95 29.75 -1.33 -36.61
CA PRO A 95 30.69 -2.45 -36.70
C PRO A 95 31.85 -2.35 -35.72
N HIS A 96 32.12 -1.12 -35.23
CA HIS A 96 33.19 -0.81 -34.27
C HIS A 96 32.75 -0.83 -32.80
N ASN A 97 31.46 -1.09 -32.52
CA ASN A 97 30.96 -1.20 -31.13
C ASN A 97 29.97 -2.36 -31.00
N PRO A 98 30.46 -3.61 -30.87
CA PRO A 98 29.64 -4.80 -30.74
C PRO A 98 28.78 -4.78 -29.46
N ALA A 99 29.18 -4.04 -28.42
CA ALA A 99 28.43 -3.91 -27.17
C ALA A 99 27.05 -3.21 -27.36
N ALA A 100 26.82 -2.53 -28.50
CA ALA A 100 25.50 -1.92 -28.77
C ALA A 100 24.40 -2.97 -28.94
N GLY A 101 24.72 -4.21 -29.36
CA GLY A 101 23.79 -5.33 -29.47
C GLY A 101 23.29 -5.82 -28.10
N ASP A 102 24.15 -5.77 -27.08
CA ASP A 102 23.81 -6.23 -25.73
C ASP A 102 22.86 -5.28 -25.01
N PHE A 103 22.87 -3.98 -25.35
CA PHE A 103 21.89 -3.02 -24.83
C PHE A 103 20.43 -3.29 -25.26
N LEU A 104 20.21 -3.99 -26.37
CA LEU A 104 18.88 -4.38 -26.85
C LEU A 104 18.37 -5.64 -26.15
N ARG A 105 19.30 -6.45 -25.64
CA ARG A 105 19.00 -7.65 -24.85
C ARG A 105 18.73 -7.33 -23.38
N GLY A 106 19.01 -6.08 -22.95
CA GLY A 106 18.79 -5.62 -21.59
C GLY A 106 17.34 -5.78 -21.14
N ARG A 107 17.15 -6.37 -19.97
CA ARG A 107 15.86 -6.55 -19.32
C ARG A 107 15.15 -5.21 -19.16
N VAL A 108 13.85 -5.19 -19.47
CA VAL A 108 12.92 -4.10 -19.17
C VAL A 108 11.98 -4.55 -18.07
N GLU A 109 11.85 -3.75 -17.03
CA GLU A 109 10.83 -3.90 -16.01
C GLU A 109 9.73 -2.88 -16.24
N VAL A 110 8.50 -3.32 -16.30
CA VAL A 110 7.30 -2.49 -16.40
C VAL A 110 6.39 -2.82 -15.23
N LEU A 111 6.04 -1.82 -14.45
CA LEU A 111 5.07 -1.93 -13.38
C LEU A 111 3.81 -1.18 -13.80
N LEU A 112 2.73 -1.91 -14.03
CA LEU A 112 1.41 -1.37 -14.34
C LEU A 112 0.86 -0.67 -13.12
N THR A 113 0.54 0.63 -13.21
CA THR A 113 0.10 1.41 -12.04
C THR A 113 -1.36 1.80 -12.11
N ARG A 114 -1.86 2.16 -13.27
CA ARG A 114 -3.25 2.56 -13.47
C ARG A 114 -3.70 2.27 -14.90
N GLN A 115 -4.85 1.64 -15.05
CA GLN A 115 -5.50 1.50 -16.37
C GLN A 115 -6.16 2.84 -16.74
N ILE A 116 -5.86 3.32 -17.96
CA ILE A 116 -6.39 4.57 -18.50
C ILE A 116 -7.60 4.30 -19.37
N ALA A 117 -7.53 3.25 -20.17
CA ALA A 117 -8.60 2.83 -21.07
C ALA A 117 -8.56 1.30 -21.25
N ASP A 118 -9.74 0.72 -21.49
CA ASP A 118 -9.88 -0.70 -21.80
C ASP A 118 -9.73 -0.96 -23.31
N ASP A 119 -10.19 -0.05 -24.15
CA ASP A 119 -10.07 -0.11 -25.60
C ASP A 119 -9.74 1.29 -26.15
N PRO A 120 -8.51 1.50 -26.68
CA PRO A 120 -7.37 0.57 -26.62
C PRO A 120 -6.88 0.34 -25.20
N ASN A 121 -6.41 -0.89 -24.90
CA ASN A 121 -5.90 -1.23 -23.56
C ASN A 121 -4.62 -0.44 -23.23
N GLU A 122 -4.78 0.63 -22.49
CA GLU A 122 -3.73 1.61 -22.19
C GLU A 122 -3.54 1.79 -20.69
N TRP A 123 -2.26 1.80 -20.27
CA TRP A 123 -1.87 1.85 -18.86
C TRP A 123 -0.85 2.94 -18.59
N GLU A 124 -0.98 3.61 -17.45
CA GLU A 124 0.14 4.28 -16.80
C GLU A 124 1.03 3.24 -16.13
N CYS A 125 2.35 3.40 -16.30
CA CYS A 125 3.33 2.42 -15.85
C CYS A 125 4.57 3.13 -15.34
N LEU A 126 5.30 2.48 -14.42
CA LEU A 126 6.70 2.81 -14.15
C LEU A 126 7.60 1.84 -14.93
N VAL A 127 8.62 2.38 -15.60
CA VAL A 127 9.50 1.60 -16.48
C VAL A 127 10.96 1.76 -16.05
N ARG A 128 11.68 0.65 -16.01
CA ARG A 128 13.13 0.58 -15.80
C ARG A 128 13.79 -0.20 -16.92
N PRO A 129 14.89 0.32 -17.50
CA PRO A 129 15.53 1.62 -17.28
C PRO A 129 14.80 2.76 -17.99
N GLY A 130 14.30 3.75 -17.23
CA GLY A 130 13.42 4.81 -17.73
C GLY A 130 14.07 5.73 -18.78
N ARG A 131 15.39 5.93 -18.76
CA ARG A 131 16.08 6.84 -19.70
C ARG A 131 16.15 6.31 -21.12
N LYS A 132 16.17 4.98 -21.29
CA LYS A 132 16.42 4.30 -22.58
C LYS A 132 15.13 3.93 -23.34
N ILE A 133 13.95 4.10 -22.72
CA ILE A 133 12.67 3.69 -23.28
C ILE A 133 11.84 4.94 -23.56
N GLY A 134 11.74 5.26 -24.87
CA GLY A 134 11.03 6.44 -25.40
C GLY A 134 9.71 6.09 -26.06
N VAL A 135 8.96 7.12 -26.48
CA VAL A 135 7.70 6.99 -27.23
C VAL A 135 7.95 6.27 -28.57
N GLY A 136 7.08 5.32 -28.92
CA GLY A 136 7.20 4.46 -30.12
C GLY A 136 8.10 3.23 -29.91
N GLU A 137 8.71 3.04 -28.73
CA GLU A 137 9.44 1.82 -28.42
C GLU A 137 8.44 0.67 -28.19
N LYS A 138 8.69 -0.47 -28.86
CA LYS A 138 7.91 -1.70 -28.65
C LYS A 138 8.53 -2.54 -27.55
N LEU A 139 7.68 -3.12 -26.73
CA LEU A 139 8.03 -3.95 -25.59
C LEU A 139 7.41 -5.33 -25.78
N TYR A 140 8.17 -6.37 -25.45
CA TYR A 140 7.77 -7.76 -25.57
C TYR A 140 7.95 -8.44 -24.23
N PHE A 141 6.87 -9.01 -23.69
CA PHE A 141 6.85 -9.67 -22.40
C PHE A 141 6.65 -11.17 -22.56
N SER A 142 7.39 -11.94 -21.78
CA SER A 142 7.34 -13.39 -21.76
C SER A 142 7.44 -13.88 -20.32
N ARG A 143 7.08 -15.14 -20.07
CA ARG A 143 7.33 -15.77 -18.79
C ARG A 143 8.83 -15.82 -18.52
N VAL A 144 9.25 -15.34 -17.37
CA VAL A 144 10.62 -15.42 -16.89
C VAL A 144 10.64 -16.35 -15.69
N GLU A 145 11.30 -17.49 -15.83
CA GLU A 145 11.55 -18.41 -14.75
C GLU A 145 12.79 -17.90 -13.99
N ASN A 146 12.61 -17.28 -12.83
CA ASN A 146 13.63 -16.67 -11.98
C ASN A 146 14.22 -15.35 -12.53
N GLY A 147 13.77 -14.24 -11.96
CA GLY A 147 14.44 -12.96 -12.16
C GLY A 147 15.82 -12.95 -11.50
N PRO A 148 16.82 -12.18 -12.01
CA PRO A 148 18.05 -11.96 -11.27
C PRO A 148 17.73 -11.23 -9.96
N PRO A 149 18.46 -11.54 -8.87
CA PRO A 149 18.27 -10.90 -7.58
C PRO A 149 18.36 -9.38 -7.71
N ARG A 150 17.53 -8.63 -6.98
CA ARG A 150 17.66 -7.19 -6.87
C ARG A 150 19.04 -6.90 -6.25
N GLY A 151 19.87 -6.12 -6.93
CA GLY A 151 21.17 -5.72 -6.40
C GLY A 151 20.98 -4.88 -5.15
N THR A 152 21.71 -5.21 -4.10
CA THR A 152 21.88 -4.41 -2.89
C THR A 152 22.30 -3.00 -3.25
N ALA A 153 21.74 -2.01 -2.58
CA ALA A 153 22.14 -0.61 -2.66
C ALA A 153 23.64 -0.47 -2.33
N GLU A 154 24.33 0.33 -3.16
CA GLU A 154 25.70 0.79 -3.04
C GLU A 154 26.84 -0.15 -3.49
N GLY A 155 27.36 0.15 -4.66
CA GLY A 155 28.79 0.11 -4.98
C GLY A 155 29.32 -1.04 -5.82
N GLU A 156 28.64 -2.16 -6.03
CA GLU A 156 29.14 -3.19 -6.94
C GLU A 156 28.19 -3.40 -8.11
N ARG A 157 28.55 -2.81 -9.26
CA ARG A 157 28.03 -3.19 -10.57
C ARG A 157 28.53 -4.61 -10.90
N ARG A 158 27.91 -5.63 -10.33
CA ARG A 158 27.97 -6.95 -10.94
C ARG A 158 27.00 -6.92 -12.12
N GLU A 159 27.58 -6.76 -13.30
CA GLU A 159 26.93 -7.12 -14.56
C GLU A 159 26.62 -8.63 -14.48
N VAL A 160 25.47 -8.97 -13.92
CA VAL A 160 24.94 -10.31 -14.08
C VAL A 160 24.37 -10.34 -15.51
N GLU A 161 25.18 -10.84 -16.45
CA GLU A 161 24.75 -11.26 -17.78
C GLU A 161 23.78 -12.45 -17.64
N GLY A 162 22.58 -12.18 -17.17
CA GLY A 162 21.45 -13.09 -17.30
C GLY A 162 20.96 -13.04 -18.74
N HIS A 163 21.41 -13.93 -19.58
CA HIS A 163 20.74 -14.23 -20.83
C HIS A 163 19.36 -14.78 -20.45
N LEU A 164 18.32 -13.93 -20.61
CA LEU A 164 16.94 -14.38 -20.60
C LEU A 164 16.79 -15.32 -21.80
N GLU A 165 16.76 -16.62 -21.57
CA GLU A 165 16.12 -17.54 -22.52
C GLU A 165 14.64 -17.14 -22.54
N ALA A 166 14.33 -16.24 -23.47
CA ALA A 166 13.00 -15.69 -23.59
C ALA A 166 12.10 -16.77 -24.19
N GLY A 167 11.19 -17.26 -23.40
CA GLY A 167 10.05 -18.02 -23.89
C GLY A 167 9.27 -17.23 -24.96
N PRO A 168 8.24 -17.80 -25.57
CA PRO A 168 7.44 -17.14 -26.57
C PRO A 168 6.86 -15.83 -26.00
N THR A 169 6.81 -14.79 -26.83
CA THR A 169 6.21 -13.51 -26.46
C THR A 169 4.72 -13.71 -26.16
N GLU A 170 4.30 -13.33 -24.97
CA GLU A 170 2.92 -13.47 -24.52
C GLU A 170 2.15 -12.15 -24.62
N LEU A 171 2.82 -11.03 -24.39
CA LEU A 171 2.24 -9.70 -24.52
C LEU A 171 3.18 -8.79 -25.31
N GLU A 172 2.58 -8.00 -26.19
CA GLU A 172 3.23 -6.92 -26.92
C GLU A 172 2.63 -5.58 -26.50
N ALA A 173 3.47 -4.56 -26.42
CA ALA A 173 3.03 -3.21 -26.08
C ALA A 173 3.89 -2.16 -26.76
N GLU A 174 3.35 -0.94 -26.85
CA GLU A 174 4.03 0.24 -27.38
C GLU A 174 3.96 1.38 -26.38
N VAL A 175 5.06 2.09 -26.21
CA VAL A 175 5.11 3.30 -25.37
C VAL A 175 4.47 4.45 -26.13
N THR A 176 3.33 4.95 -25.65
CA THR A 176 2.56 6.04 -26.28
C THR A 176 2.91 7.42 -25.75
N GLN A 177 3.31 7.51 -24.45
CA GLN A 177 3.64 8.78 -23.82
C GLN A 177 4.77 8.61 -22.80
N ARG A 178 5.56 9.68 -22.62
CA ARG A 178 6.61 9.79 -21.61
C ARG A 178 6.22 10.79 -20.53
N GLY A 179 6.22 10.36 -19.26
CA GLY A 179 6.11 11.20 -18.08
C GLY A 179 7.45 11.43 -17.38
N SER A 180 7.40 11.90 -16.14
CA SER A 180 8.53 12.15 -15.27
C SER A 180 8.96 10.87 -14.52
N PHE A 181 10.18 10.83 -13.99
CA PHE A 181 10.66 9.79 -13.05
C PHE A 181 10.44 8.32 -13.45
N GLY A 182 10.46 8.03 -14.75
CA GLY A 182 10.24 6.66 -15.25
C GLY A 182 8.79 6.35 -15.63
N GLU A 183 7.88 7.29 -15.44
CA GLU A 183 6.49 7.14 -15.87
C GLU A 183 6.37 7.04 -17.39
N ARG A 184 5.50 6.15 -17.85
CA ARG A 184 5.14 5.94 -19.26
C ARG A 184 3.66 5.64 -19.38
N ARG A 185 3.07 6.00 -20.52
CA ARG A 185 1.84 5.34 -20.98
C ARG A 185 2.21 4.27 -21.97
N ILE A 186 1.62 3.12 -21.79
CA ILE A 186 1.91 1.92 -22.58
C ILE A 186 0.58 1.36 -23.05
N ARG A 187 0.48 1.15 -24.38
CA ARG A 187 -0.66 0.52 -25.03
C ARG A 187 -0.30 -0.91 -25.35
N PHE A 188 -1.09 -1.84 -24.86
CA PHE A 188 -0.96 -3.25 -25.18
C PHE A 188 -1.68 -3.60 -26.46
N ALA A 189 -1.16 -4.60 -27.19
CA ALA A 189 -1.84 -5.16 -28.35
C ALA A 189 -3.23 -5.68 -27.97
N PRO A 190 -4.23 -5.52 -28.84
CA PRO A 190 -5.59 -6.00 -28.60
C PRO A 190 -5.62 -7.50 -28.29
N GLY A 191 -6.41 -7.90 -27.29
CA GLY A 191 -6.60 -9.31 -26.92
C GLY A 191 -7.59 -9.41 -25.77
N SER A 192 -8.50 -10.37 -25.85
CA SER A 192 -9.56 -10.58 -24.85
C SER A 192 -9.07 -11.23 -23.55
N ASP A 193 -7.84 -11.74 -23.53
CA ASP A 193 -7.25 -12.52 -22.44
C ASP A 193 -6.10 -11.79 -21.70
N PHE A 194 -6.08 -10.46 -21.77
CA PHE A 194 -5.01 -9.65 -21.17
C PHE A 194 -4.73 -9.99 -19.71
N PHE A 195 -5.77 -10.00 -18.86
CA PHE A 195 -5.57 -10.30 -17.43
C PHE A 195 -5.15 -11.76 -17.21
N ALA A 196 -5.65 -12.71 -17.99
CA ALA A 196 -5.21 -14.10 -17.91
C ALA A 196 -3.72 -14.26 -18.28
N ARG A 197 -3.23 -13.48 -19.25
CA ARG A 197 -1.79 -13.42 -19.56
C ARG A 197 -1.00 -12.79 -18.45
N ILE A 198 -1.47 -11.64 -17.89
CA ILE A 198 -0.84 -11.00 -16.72
C ILE A 198 -0.73 -11.99 -15.55
N GLU A 199 -1.78 -12.74 -15.23
CA GLU A 199 -1.73 -13.75 -14.16
C GLU A 199 -0.68 -14.84 -14.44
N ARG A 200 -0.41 -15.15 -15.68
CA ARG A 200 0.56 -16.19 -16.08
C ARG A 200 2.01 -15.73 -16.07
N ILE A 201 2.29 -14.51 -16.56
CA ILE A 201 3.65 -13.98 -16.73
C ILE A 201 4.06 -12.90 -15.74
N GLY A 202 3.10 -12.32 -15.04
CA GLY A 202 3.33 -11.21 -14.11
C GLY A 202 3.86 -11.66 -12.76
N HIS A 203 4.54 -10.75 -12.11
CA HIS A 203 5.13 -10.88 -10.79
C HIS A 203 4.41 -9.98 -9.78
N MET A 204 4.37 -10.43 -8.51
CA MET A 204 3.77 -9.64 -7.44
C MET A 204 4.54 -8.32 -7.25
N PRO A 205 3.85 -7.18 -7.20
CA PRO A 205 4.48 -5.86 -7.11
C PRO A 205 4.92 -5.55 -5.67
N LEU A 206 5.80 -6.39 -5.10
CA LEU A 206 6.32 -6.16 -3.75
C LEU A 206 6.92 -4.76 -3.64
N PRO A 207 6.73 -4.06 -2.51
CA PRO A 207 7.30 -2.74 -2.27
C PRO A 207 8.83 -2.72 -2.35
N PRO A 208 9.46 -1.58 -2.67
CA PRO A 208 10.90 -1.50 -2.92
C PRO A 208 11.79 -1.78 -1.70
N TYR A 209 11.25 -1.75 -0.48
CA TYR A 209 11.97 -2.08 0.76
C TYR A 209 12.00 -3.59 1.06
N ILE A 210 11.25 -4.41 0.30
CA ILE A 210 11.40 -5.85 0.26
C ILE A 210 12.45 -6.13 -0.82
N ASP A 211 13.68 -6.39 -0.37
CA ASP A 211 14.85 -6.52 -1.24
C ASP A 211 15.07 -7.98 -1.68
N ARG A 212 14.04 -8.56 -2.27
CA ARG A 212 14.04 -9.87 -2.89
C ARG A 212 13.05 -9.93 -4.05
N ASP A 213 13.20 -10.92 -4.90
CA ASP A 213 12.20 -11.25 -5.90
C ASP A 213 10.95 -11.85 -5.23
N ASP A 214 9.81 -11.75 -5.92
CA ASP A 214 8.58 -12.36 -5.45
C ASP A 214 8.66 -13.89 -5.56
N LEU A 215 8.09 -14.55 -4.55
CA LEU A 215 7.93 -15.99 -4.49
C LEU A 215 6.52 -16.38 -4.92
N ALA A 216 6.32 -17.63 -5.33
CA ALA A 216 4.98 -18.14 -5.64
C ALA A 216 3.99 -17.95 -4.46
N THR A 217 4.50 -18.06 -3.23
CA THR A 217 3.73 -17.84 -2.01
C THR A 217 3.28 -16.38 -1.82
N ASP A 218 3.98 -15.38 -2.39
CA ASP A 218 3.56 -13.97 -2.28
C ASP A 218 2.24 -13.70 -2.99
N ARG A 219 1.87 -14.50 -3.99
CA ARG A 219 0.55 -14.39 -4.66
C ARG A 219 -0.62 -14.54 -3.68
N GLU A 220 -0.44 -15.37 -2.65
CA GLU A 220 -1.40 -15.58 -1.58
C GLU A 220 -1.08 -14.72 -0.35
N ARG A 221 0.20 -14.63 0.02
CA ARG A 221 0.62 -13.96 1.26
C ARG A 221 0.53 -12.44 1.18
N TYR A 222 0.71 -11.84 -0.01
CA TYR A 222 0.54 -10.40 -0.26
C TYR A 222 -0.89 -10.05 -0.68
N GLN A 223 -1.88 -10.77 -0.10
CA GLN A 223 -3.32 -10.56 -0.23
C GLN A 223 -3.98 -10.63 1.14
N THR A 224 -5.04 -9.84 1.34
CA THR A 224 -5.95 -10.03 2.46
C THR A 224 -6.86 -11.24 2.21
N ILE A 225 -7.31 -11.91 3.26
CA ILE A 225 -8.21 -13.07 3.13
C ILE A 225 -9.63 -12.69 2.67
N TYR A 226 -9.97 -11.40 2.75
CA TYR A 226 -11.23 -10.83 2.28
C TYR A 226 -11.09 -10.05 0.96
N ALA A 227 -9.94 -10.19 0.28
CA ALA A 227 -9.76 -9.58 -1.04
C ALA A 227 -10.77 -10.15 -2.04
N GLN A 228 -11.39 -9.26 -2.81
CA GLN A 228 -12.36 -9.66 -3.83
C GLN A 228 -11.70 -10.52 -4.92
N THR A 229 -12.47 -11.50 -5.44
CA THR A 229 -11.99 -12.43 -6.46
C THR A 229 -12.36 -12.04 -7.88
N ALA A 230 -13.27 -11.08 -8.06
CA ALA A 230 -13.74 -10.65 -9.38
C ALA A 230 -12.61 -9.98 -10.18
N GLU A 231 -12.40 -10.40 -11.43
CA GLU A 231 -11.35 -9.87 -12.33
C GLU A 231 -11.42 -8.34 -12.49
N SER A 232 -12.62 -7.77 -12.50
CA SER A 232 -12.82 -6.31 -12.59
C SER A 232 -12.28 -5.53 -11.39
N MET A 233 -12.04 -6.18 -10.27
CA MET A 233 -11.57 -5.58 -9.02
C MET A 233 -10.06 -5.78 -8.78
N ALA A 234 -9.37 -6.59 -9.58
CA ALA A 234 -7.93 -6.84 -9.47
C ALA A 234 -7.13 -5.71 -10.14
N ARG A 235 -7.10 -4.52 -9.52
CA ARG A 235 -6.41 -3.34 -10.08
C ARG A 235 -5.46 -2.66 -9.10
N SER A 236 -5.28 -3.20 -7.91
CA SER A 236 -4.35 -2.63 -6.94
C SER A 236 -2.93 -3.13 -7.17
N VAL A 237 -1.97 -2.22 -7.05
CA VAL A 237 -0.53 -2.55 -7.14
C VAL A 237 0.13 -2.71 -5.78
N ALA A 238 -0.65 -2.53 -4.70
CA ALA A 238 -0.18 -2.80 -3.35
C ALA A 238 -1.31 -3.34 -2.47
N ALA A 239 -0.97 -4.21 -1.52
CA ALA A 239 -1.91 -4.74 -0.57
C ALA A 239 -2.27 -3.70 0.51
N PRO A 240 -3.51 -3.70 1.04
CA PRO A 240 -3.84 -2.99 2.28
C PRO A 240 -3.23 -3.75 3.46
N THR A 241 -1.96 -3.45 3.76
CA THR A 241 -1.06 -4.31 4.56
C THR A 241 -1.53 -4.57 5.99
N ALA A 242 -2.26 -3.64 6.62
CA ALA A 242 -2.87 -3.88 7.92
C ALA A 242 -3.92 -5.02 7.90
N GLY A 243 -4.46 -5.33 6.73
CA GLY A 243 -5.36 -6.46 6.54
C GLY A 243 -4.66 -7.82 6.41
N LEU A 244 -3.34 -7.85 6.24
CA LEU A 244 -2.59 -9.10 6.07
C LEU A 244 -2.51 -9.94 7.35
N HIS A 245 -2.76 -9.34 8.50
CA HIS A 245 -2.76 -10.02 9.81
C HIS A 245 -4.00 -10.90 10.03
N PHE A 246 -5.11 -10.61 9.34
CA PHE A 246 -6.36 -11.33 9.51
C PHE A 246 -6.27 -12.76 9.01
N THR A 247 -6.92 -13.66 9.76
CA THR A 247 -7.20 -15.05 9.40
C THR A 247 -8.71 -15.29 9.41
N SER A 248 -9.15 -16.40 8.84
CA SER A 248 -10.57 -16.78 8.86
C SER A 248 -11.11 -16.92 10.28
N GLU A 249 -10.27 -17.43 11.20
CA GLU A 249 -10.60 -17.61 12.62
C GLU A 249 -10.77 -16.25 13.32
N ILE A 250 -9.88 -15.28 13.05
CA ILE A 250 -10.02 -13.92 13.61
C ILE A 250 -11.30 -13.26 13.12
N LEU A 251 -11.63 -13.35 11.82
CA LEU A 251 -12.87 -12.79 11.30
C LEU A 251 -14.12 -13.50 11.87
N ALA A 252 -14.05 -14.82 12.07
CA ALA A 252 -15.14 -15.58 12.70
C ALA A 252 -15.37 -15.08 14.13
N ARG A 253 -14.32 -14.97 14.95
CA ARG A 253 -14.40 -14.43 16.32
C ARG A 253 -15.01 -13.01 16.36
N ILE A 254 -14.63 -12.14 15.42
CA ILE A 254 -15.17 -10.77 15.33
C ILE A 254 -16.67 -10.82 15.06
N ARG A 255 -17.12 -11.66 14.10
CA ARG A 255 -18.55 -11.83 13.79
C ARG A 255 -19.35 -12.46 14.93
N GLU A 256 -18.79 -13.46 15.62
CA GLU A 256 -19.41 -14.11 16.80
C GLU A 256 -19.65 -13.13 17.95
N ARG A 257 -18.83 -12.08 18.05
CA ARG A 257 -19.02 -10.97 19.01
C ARG A 257 -20.08 -9.95 18.55
N GLY A 258 -20.73 -10.17 17.39
CA GLY A 258 -21.75 -9.28 16.85
C GLY A 258 -21.19 -8.01 16.17
N ILE A 259 -19.88 -7.93 15.96
CA ILE A 259 -19.22 -6.76 15.35
C ILE A 259 -19.49 -6.76 13.86
N GLU A 260 -20.05 -5.67 13.36
CA GLU A 260 -20.36 -5.46 11.96
C GLU A 260 -19.09 -5.16 11.16
N ILE A 261 -18.94 -5.75 9.96
CA ILE A 261 -17.81 -5.50 9.06
C ILE A 261 -18.35 -4.87 7.77
N ALA A 262 -17.88 -3.68 7.45
CA ALA A 262 -18.13 -3.00 6.18
C ALA A 262 -16.91 -3.05 5.27
N GLU A 263 -17.13 -3.27 3.99
CA GLU A 263 -16.07 -3.36 2.99
C GLU A 263 -16.10 -2.16 2.06
N ILE A 264 -14.94 -1.55 1.85
CA ILE A 264 -14.73 -0.54 0.80
C ILE A 264 -13.66 -1.05 -0.16
N THR A 265 -13.61 -0.50 -1.36
CA THR A 265 -12.53 -0.79 -2.31
C THR A 265 -11.70 0.47 -2.50
N LEU A 266 -10.39 0.36 -2.34
CA LEU A 266 -9.43 1.41 -2.73
C LEU A 266 -8.25 0.74 -3.40
N HIS A 267 -7.93 1.17 -4.61
CA HIS A 267 -6.75 0.70 -5.33
C HIS A 267 -5.52 1.48 -4.87
N VAL A 268 -4.68 0.81 -4.10
CA VAL A 268 -3.47 1.41 -3.56
C VAL A 268 -2.45 1.61 -4.67
N GLY A 269 -2.07 2.86 -4.88
CA GLY A 269 -1.05 3.24 -5.84
C GLY A 269 0.36 3.24 -5.24
N LEU A 270 1.36 3.30 -6.11
CA LEU A 270 2.78 3.37 -5.68
C LEU A 270 3.14 4.66 -4.95
N GLY A 271 2.35 5.72 -5.11
CA GLY A 271 2.57 6.98 -4.42
C GLY A 271 2.63 6.86 -2.90
N THR A 272 1.96 5.84 -2.35
CA THR A 272 1.97 5.52 -0.92
C THR A 272 3.36 5.12 -0.40
N PHE A 273 4.23 4.60 -1.28
CA PHE A 273 5.61 4.18 -0.93
C PHE A 273 6.69 5.15 -1.41
N GLN A 274 6.31 6.27 -2.01
CA GLN A 274 7.30 7.26 -2.47
C GLN A 274 7.82 8.09 -1.30
N PRO A 275 9.15 8.32 -1.22
CA PRO A 275 9.72 9.20 -0.21
C PRO A 275 9.21 10.64 -0.38
N VAL A 276 8.95 11.32 0.72
CA VAL A 276 8.68 12.75 0.72
C VAL A 276 9.97 13.50 0.36
N ARG A 277 9.91 14.38 -0.65
CA ARG A 277 11.09 15.08 -1.20
C ARG A 277 11.09 16.58 -0.92
N VAL A 278 10.19 17.04 -0.09
CA VAL A 278 10.06 18.44 0.32
C VAL A 278 10.49 18.60 1.78
N GLU A 279 10.87 19.79 2.18
CA GLU A 279 11.25 20.08 3.57
C GLU A 279 10.03 20.34 4.44
N LYS A 280 9.02 21.03 3.90
CA LYS A 280 7.77 21.36 4.60
C LYS A 280 6.68 20.36 4.22
N VAL A 281 5.99 19.86 5.22
CA VAL A 281 4.88 18.91 5.07
C VAL A 281 3.80 19.46 4.15
N GLU A 282 3.47 20.74 4.28
CA GLU A 282 2.41 21.42 3.55
C GLU A 282 2.68 21.53 2.03
N ASP A 283 3.95 21.43 1.60
CA ASP A 283 4.34 21.50 0.19
C ASP A 283 4.21 20.15 -0.53
N HIS A 284 3.98 19.07 0.22
CA HIS A 284 3.86 17.73 -0.35
C HIS A 284 2.49 17.50 -0.98
N LYS A 285 2.50 16.90 -2.18
CA LYS A 285 1.28 16.48 -2.90
C LYS A 285 1.24 14.98 -3.02
N LEU A 286 0.14 14.38 -2.59
CA LEU A 286 -0.11 12.96 -2.75
C LEU A 286 -0.69 12.64 -4.12
N HIS A 287 -0.41 11.42 -4.59
CA HIS A 287 -1.08 10.87 -5.75
C HIS A 287 -2.53 10.53 -5.41
N ARG A 288 -3.38 10.63 -6.42
CA ARG A 288 -4.79 10.24 -6.34
C ARG A 288 -4.89 8.71 -6.32
N GLU A 289 -5.80 8.20 -5.49
CA GLU A 289 -6.09 6.78 -5.40
C GLU A 289 -7.58 6.55 -5.65
N TRP A 290 -7.88 5.66 -6.58
CA TRP A 290 -9.26 5.33 -6.94
C TRP A 290 -9.92 4.54 -5.82
N TYR A 291 -11.16 4.90 -5.49
CA TYR A 291 -11.97 4.21 -4.49
C TYR A 291 -13.40 3.97 -4.96
N GLU A 292 -14.04 3.00 -4.32
CA GLU A 292 -15.46 2.71 -4.43
C GLU A 292 -16.03 2.41 -3.04
N ILE A 293 -17.15 3.05 -2.71
CA ILE A 293 -17.93 2.80 -1.50
C ILE A 293 -19.33 2.37 -1.95
N SER A 294 -19.74 1.16 -1.59
CA SER A 294 -21.08 0.67 -1.91
C SER A 294 -22.15 1.37 -1.09
N ALA A 295 -23.41 1.27 -1.52
CA ALA A 295 -24.54 1.84 -0.78
C ALA A 295 -24.68 1.21 0.62
N GLU A 296 -24.44 -0.10 0.74
CA GLU A 296 -24.49 -0.84 2.00
C GLU A 296 -23.39 -0.37 2.96
N ALA A 297 -22.15 -0.20 2.46
CA ALA A 297 -21.03 0.28 3.27
C ALA A 297 -21.26 1.72 3.75
N ALA A 298 -21.71 2.61 2.85
CA ALA A 298 -22.03 4.00 3.21
C ALA A 298 -23.15 4.06 4.27
N GLN A 299 -24.20 3.24 4.11
CA GLN A 299 -25.29 3.16 5.08
C GLN A 299 -24.82 2.65 6.44
N ALA A 300 -24.00 1.58 6.47
CA ALA A 300 -23.45 1.02 7.71
C ALA A 300 -22.59 2.06 8.46
N ILE A 301 -21.70 2.77 7.75
CA ILE A 301 -20.83 3.80 8.32
C ILE A 301 -21.65 4.97 8.89
N ASN A 302 -22.62 5.48 8.12
CA ASN A 302 -23.45 6.59 8.56
C ASN A 302 -24.34 6.21 9.74
N ARG A 303 -24.89 4.99 9.74
CA ARG A 303 -25.66 4.45 10.88
C ARG A 303 -24.79 4.35 12.13
N ALA A 304 -23.57 3.80 12.02
CA ALA A 304 -22.65 3.72 13.16
C ALA A 304 -22.35 5.11 13.75
N LYS A 305 -22.12 6.13 12.90
CA LYS A 305 -21.88 7.50 13.37
C LYS A 305 -23.13 8.12 14.03
N ALA A 306 -24.34 7.90 13.47
CA ALA A 306 -25.59 8.39 14.05
C ALA A 306 -25.89 7.76 15.42
N GLU A 307 -25.55 6.48 15.58
CA GLU A 307 -25.69 5.71 16.82
C GLU A 307 -24.52 5.93 17.81
N LYS A 308 -23.53 6.76 17.45
CA LYS A 308 -22.30 7.01 18.21
C LYS A 308 -21.47 5.74 18.47
N ARG A 309 -21.56 4.79 17.57
CA ARG A 309 -20.73 3.59 17.54
C ARG A 309 -19.34 3.94 17.00
N ARG A 310 -18.33 3.29 17.54
CA ARG A 310 -16.93 3.50 17.13
C ARG A 310 -16.69 2.89 15.74
N VAL A 311 -16.12 3.68 14.83
CA VAL A 311 -15.70 3.23 13.49
C VAL A 311 -14.21 2.91 13.54
N VAL A 312 -13.87 1.64 13.40
CA VAL A 312 -12.50 1.09 13.41
C VAL A 312 -12.03 0.89 11.98
N ALA A 313 -11.07 1.68 11.53
CA ALA A 313 -10.50 1.56 10.19
C ALA A 313 -9.30 0.59 10.18
N VAL A 314 -9.29 -0.35 9.24
CA VAL A 314 -8.15 -1.23 8.96
C VAL A 314 -7.31 -0.64 7.83
N GLY A 315 -6.16 -0.07 8.20
CA GLY A 315 -5.20 0.57 7.29
C GLY A 315 -5.42 2.05 7.06
N THR A 316 -4.31 2.75 6.84
CA THR A 316 -4.27 4.19 6.55
C THR A 316 -5.01 4.55 5.24
N THR A 317 -5.06 3.64 4.28
CA THR A 317 -5.83 3.80 3.04
C THR A 317 -7.32 3.86 3.30
N THR A 318 -7.84 3.02 4.20
CA THR A 318 -9.25 3.07 4.64
C THR A 318 -9.57 4.41 5.30
N VAL A 319 -8.70 4.88 6.20
CA VAL A 319 -8.84 6.21 6.82
C VAL A 319 -8.94 7.29 5.75
N ARG A 320 -7.99 7.33 4.82
CA ARG A 320 -7.96 8.36 3.77
C ARG A 320 -9.24 8.35 2.93
N THR A 321 -9.74 7.18 2.56
CA THR A 321 -10.98 7.06 1.77
C THR A 321 -12.18 7.60 2.52
N LEU A 322 -12.38 7.17 3.78
CA LEU A 322 -13.52 7.59 4.58
C LEU A 322 -13.51 9.09 4.89
N GLU A 323 -12.35 9.60 5.28
CA GLU A 323 -12.19 11.02 5.61
C GLU A 323 -12.31 11.93 4.36
N TYR A 324 -11.84 11.47 3.20
CA TYR A 324 -12.01 12.17 1.93
C TYR A 324 -13.47 12.23 1.50
N ALA A 325 -14.17 11.09 1.51
CA ALA A 325 -15.58 11.00 1.13
C ALA A 325 -16.46 11.88 2.04
N ALA A 326 -16.23 11.81 3.36
CA ALA A 326 -16.94 12.64 4.33
C ALA A 326 -16.58 14.13 4.19
N GLY A 327 -15.33 14.45 3.85
CA GLY A 327 -14.90 15.81 3.58
C GLY A 327 -15.58 16.44 2.38
N LEU A 328 -15.79 15.68 1.29
CA LEU A 328 -16.53 16.13 0.12
C LEU A 328 -18.00 16.43 0.44
N ALA A 329 -18.65 15.56 1.20
CA ALA A 329 -20.04 15.78 1.63
C ALA A 329 -20.14 17.01 2.55
N ALA A 330 -19.21 17.15 3.51
CA ALA A 330 -19.19 18.31 4.41
C ALA A 330 -19.02 19.66 3.69
N GLN A 331 -18.26 19.70 2.60
CA GLN A 331 -18.11 20.89 1.77
C GLN A 331 -19.41 21.27 1.03
N ARG A 332 -20.25 20.26 0.73
CA ARG A 332 -21.48 20.44 -0.03
C ARG A 332 -22.69 20.75 0.86
N ASP A 333 -22.88 20.01 1.93
CA ASP A 333 -24.08 20.06 2.79
C ASP A 333 -23.79 20.33 4.29
N GLY A 334 -22.53 20.38 4.71
CA GLY A 334 -22.12 20.63 6.09
C GLY A 334 -22.18 19.41 7.01
N GLU A 335 -22.78 18.29 6.59
CA GLU A 335 -23.04 17.13 7.46
C GLU A 335 -21.87 16.14 7.58
N GLY A 336 -21.02 16.06 6.56
CA GLY A 336 -19.80 15.25 6.60
C GLY A 336 -20.06 13.73 6.69
N ARG A 337 -21.15 13.24 6.09
CA ARG A 337 -21.47 11.82 5.98
C ARG A 337 -20.77 11.17 4.79
N VAL A 338 -20.63 9.85 4.82
CA VAL A 338 -20.07 9.07 3.72
C VAL A 338 -21.15 8.79 2.68
N GLU A 339 -20.88 9.07 1.43
CA GLU A 339 -21.77 8.76 0.32
C GLU A 339 -21.28 7.55 -0.48
N ALA A 340 -22.23 6.77 -0.98
CA ALA A 340 -21.94 5.71 -1.94
C ALA A 340 -21.48 6.31 -3.26
N GLY A 341 -20.48 5.69 -3.90
CA GLY A 341 -19.97 6.14 -5.19
C GLY A 341 -18.54 5.75 -5.43
N ARG A 342 -18.05 6.24 -6.56
CA ARG A 342 -16.68 6.05 -7.02
C ARG A 342 -15.99 7.38 -7.16
N GLY A 343 -14.69 7.44 -6.90
CA GLY A 343 -13.93 8.67 -7.03
C GLY A 343 -12.43 8.45 -6.92
N GLU A 344 -11.70 9.55 -6.92
CA GLU A 344 -10.26 9.57 -6.66
C GLU A 344 -10.00 10.34 -5.36
N ALA A 345 -9.46 9.65 -4.34
CA ALA A 345 -9.11 10.27 -3.07
C ALA A 345 -7.81 11.06 -3.20
N GLU A 346 -7.88 12.36 -2.94
CA GLU A 346 -6.76 13.30 -2.98
C GLU A 346 -6.69 14.03 -1.65
N ILE A 347 -6.36 13.30 -0.58
CA ILE A 347 -6.26 13.87 0.75
C ILE A 347 -4.90 13.56 1.36
N PHE A 348 -4.23 14.59 1.88
CA PHE A 348 -3.04 14.46 2.69
C PHE A 348 -3.37 14.80 4.14
N ILE A 349 -3.31 13.78 5.00
CA ILE A 349 -3.60 13.90 6.44
C ILE A 349 -2.29 13.99 7.21
N TYR A 350 -2.13 15.06 7.97
CA TYR A 350 -1.00 15.33 8.86
C TYR A 350 -1.48 16.05 10.14
N PRO A 351 -0.67 16.20 11.18
CA PRO A 351 -1.10 16.80 12.44
C PRO A 351 -1.81 18.14 12.28
N GLY A 352 -2.95 18.27 12.96
CA GLY A 352 -3.89 19.38 12.80
C GLY A 352 -5.14 19.01 11.99
N TYR A 353 -5.17 17.86 11.33
CA TYR A 353 -6.36 17.36 10.66
C TYR A 353 -7.46 16.98 11.67
N ARG A 354 -8.72 17.31 11.33
CA ARG A 354 -9.91 16.95 12.14
C ARG A 354 -10.63 15.79 11.51
N PHE A 355 -10.49 14.62 12.09
CA PHE A 355 -11.17 13.41 11.64
C PHE A 355 -12.68 13.50 11.90
N ARG A 356 -13.48 13.00 10.95
CA ARG A 356 -14.94 13.02 10.98
C ARG A 356 -15.55 11.66 11.23
N ILE A 357 -14.96 10.63 10.63
CA ILE A 357 -15.53 9.28 10.58
C ILE A 357 -14.80 8.31 11.49
N VAL A 358 -13.46 8.27 11.39
CA VAL A 358 -12.66 7.20 12.01
C VAL A 358 -12.39 7.51 13.48
N ASP A 359 -12.68 6.55 14.36
CA ASP A 359 -12.51 6.66 15.80
C ASP A 359 -11.37 5.76 16.33
N ALA A 360 -11.03 4.66 15.62
CA ALA A 360 -9.87 3.82 15.91
C ALA A 360 -9.18 3.36 14.61
N LEU A 361 -7.87 3.17 14.65
CA LEU A 361 -7.05 2.80 13.51
C LEU A 361 -6.17 1.61 13.84
N LEU A 362 -6.34 0.51 13.08
CA LEU A 362 -5.39 -0.59 13.00
C LEU A 362 -4.45 -0.33 11.82
N THR A 363 -3.14 -0.27 12.04
CA THR A 363 -2.16 0.03 10.99
C THR A 363 -0.83 -0.68 11.23
N ASN A 364 -0.05 -0.92 10.16
CA ASN A 364 1.36 -1.34 10.30
C ASN A 364 2.23 -0.17 10.74
N PHE A 365 3.46 -0.47 11.14
CA PHE A 365 4.49 0.54 11.37
C PHE A 365 5.05 1.06 10.04
N HIS A 366 5.25 2.36 9.94
CA HIS A 366 5.60 3.07 8.70
C HIS A 366 7.02 3.66 8.75
N LEU A 367 7.56 4.01 7.56
CA LEU A 367 8.88 4.64 7.39
C LEU A 367 9.02 5.94 8.17
N PRO A 368 10.23 6.24 8.67
CA PRO A 368 10.56 7.60 9.08
C PRO A 368 10.26 8.60 7.96
N GLN A 369 9.74 9.77 8.34
CA GLN A 369 9.45 10.87 7.42
C GLN A 369 8.44 10.54 6.28
N SER A 370 7.65 9.48 6.43
CA SER A 370 6.63 9.10 5.45
C SER A 370 5.30 9.79 5.69
N THR A 371 4.53 9.96 4.61
CA THR A 371 3.17 10.49 4.68
C THR A 371 2.24 9.65 5.54
N LEU A 372 2.50 8.34 5.62
CA LEU A 372 1.71 7.41 6.44
C LEU A 372 2.01 7.60 7.94
N LEU A 373 3.27 7.81 8.32
CA LEU A 373 3.62 8.16 9.70
C LEU A 373 2.98 9.49 10.10
N MET A 374 2.97 10.48 9.21
CA MET A 374 2.31 11.78 9.44
C MET A 374 0.82 11.62 9.70
N LEU A 375 0.13 10.73 8.96
CA LEU A 375 -1.28 10.41 9.21
C LEU A 375 -1.48 9.76 10.58
N VAL A 376 -0.64 8.79 10.96
CA VAL A 376 -0.73 8.14 12.28
C VAL A 376 -0.47 9.16 13.40
N CYS A 377 0.50 10.06 13.23
CA CYS A 377 0.77 11.18 14.15
C CYS A 377 -0.41 12.16 14.24
N ALA A 378 -1.10 12.41 13.13
CA ALA A 378 -2.33 13.22 13.12
C ALA A 378 -3.44 12.54 13.92
N PHE A 379 -3.52 11.21 13.85
CA PHE A 379 -4.56 10.41 14.48
C PHE A 379 -4.36 10.28 15.99
N GLY A 380 -3.18 9.89 16.44
CA GLY A 380 -2.88 9.58 17.84
C GLY A 380 -2.18 10.68 18.63
N GLY A 381 -1.77 11.76 17.94
CA GLY A 381 -0.88 12.78 18.52
C GLY A 381 0.59 12.45 18.32
N SER A 382 1.36 13.44 17.85
CA SER A 382 2.74 13.22 17.40
C SER A 382 3.66 12.68 18.51
N GLU A 383 3.57 13.22 19.73
CA GLU A 383 4.44 12.79 20.83
C GLU A 383 4.20 11.33 21.20
N LEU A 384 2.93 10.95 21.45
CA LEU A 384 2.57 9.59 21.83
C LEU A 384 2.94 8.57 20.74
N VAL A 385 2.64 8.89 19.48
CA VAL A 385 2.95 8.01 18.34
C VAL A 385 4.46 7.84 18.16
N MET A 386 5.24 8.92 18.22
CA MET A 386 6.69 8.82 18.07
C MET A 386 7.34 8.06 19.24
N ASP A 387 6.82 8.18 20.46
CA ASP A 387 7.25 7.37 21.61
C ASP A 387 6.91 5.88 21.40
N ALA A 388 5.70 5.57 20.91
CA ALA A 388 5.28 4.21 20.58
C ALA A 388 6.16 3.57 19.48
N TYR A 389 6.57 4.34 18.48
CA TYR A 389 7.50 3.87 17.44
C TYR A 389 8.90 3.57 18.00
N ARG A 390 9.43 4.43 18.87
CA ARG A 390 10.71 4.18 19.57
C ARG A 390 10.64 2.94 20.45
N HIS A 391 9.50 2.75 21.16
CA HIS A 391 9.26 1.53 21.92
C HIS A 391 9.25 0.30 21.02
N ALA A 392 8.50 0.32 19.91
CA ALA A 392 8.42 -0.79 18.99
C ALA A 392 9.79 -1.19 18.41
N VAL A 393 10.64 -0.22 18.04
CA VAL A 393 12.03 -0.50 17.63
C VAL A 393 12.80 -1.19 18.74
N LYS A 394 12.74 -0.65 19.97
CA LYS A 394 13.46 -1.20 21.13
C LYS A 394 12.96 -2.58 21.54
N ALA A 395 11.66 -2.84 21.40
CA ALA A 395 11.03 -4.12 21.71
C ALA A 395 11.19 -5.18 20.60
N GLY A 396 11.85 -4.82 19.48
CA GLY A 396 12.13 -5.76 18.39
C GLY A 396 10.94 -6.05 17.48
N TYR A 397 9.99 -5.14 17.38
CA TYR A 397 8.89 -5.21 16.41
C TYR A 397 9.43 -5.20 14.99
N ARG A 398 8.71 -5.87 14.10
CA ARG A 398 8.97 -5.90 12.67
C ARG A 398 8.19 -4.77 11.98
N PHE A 399 8.80 -4.15 10.99
CA PHE A 399 8.25 -2.95 10.34
C PHE A 399 7.80 -3.23 8.91
N TYR A 400 6.89 -2.41 8.39
CA TYR A 400 6.32 -2.38 7.05
C TYR A 400 5.33 -3.49 6.73
N SER A 401 5.18 -3.80 5.41
CA SER A 401 4.10 -4.62 4.85
C SER A 401 3.94 -5.99 5.49
N TYR A 402 5.04 -6.68 5.76
CA TYR A 402 5.07 -7.99 6.40
C TYR A 402 5.45 -7.92 7.89
N GLY A 403 5.53 -6.71 8.42
CA GLY A 403 5.83 -6.45 9.81
C GLY A 403 4.63 -6.59 10.72
N ASP A 404 4.76 -6.00 11.90
CA ASP A 404 3.78 -5.99 12.98
C ASP A 404 2.83 -4.78 12.84
N CYS A 405 1.88 -4.65 13.75
CA CYS A 405 0.87 -3.62 13.67
C CYS A 405 0.66 -2.90 15.01
N MET A 406 -0.09 -1.81 14.95
CA MET A 406 -0.59 -1.09 16.13
C MET A 406 -2.08 -0.83 16.00
N LEU A 407 -2.79 -0.85 17.11
CA LEU A 407 -4.13 -0.31 17.27
C LEU A 407 -4.04 0.98 18.08
N ILE A 408 -4.59 2.06 17.54
CA ILE A 408 -4.63 3.36 18.20
C ILE A 408 -6.05 3.89 18.22
N GLU A 409 -6.48 4.39 19.38
CA GLU A 409 -7.83 4.92 19.57
C GLU A 409 -7.77 6.44 19.68
N ARG A 410 -8.85 7.10 19.23
CA ARG A 410 -9.12 8.51 19.52
C ARG A 410 -10.10 8.62 20.67
N ASP A 411 -10.06 9.76 21.36
CA ASP A 411 -11.03 10.15 22.38
C ASP A 411 -12.41 10.41 21.77
#